data_e9fe35f47049ff3f8f58294d54544bda
#
_entry.id   e9fe35f47049ff3f8f58294d54544bda
#
_cell.length_a   1.000
_cell.length_b   1.000
_cell.length_c   1.000
_cell.angle_alpha   90.00
_cell.angle_beta   90.00
_cell.angle_gamma   90.00
#
_symmetry.space_group_name_H-M   'P 1'
#
loop_
_entity.id
_entity.type
_entity.pdbx_description
1 polymer ?
#
loop_
_entity_poly.entity_id
_entity_poly.type
_entity_poly.pdbx_seq_one_letter_code
_entity_poly.pdbx_strand_id
1 'polypeptide(L)'
;MTYTMDYSKLKLFIYMRPLLILLLTTLTAVSLKAQVEPCGPVPTENQLRWQEMEMYAFIHYSLNTYTDQEWGFGNEDPQLFNPSSLDCRQWARVCKQAGMRGIIFTAKHHCGFCMWPSAYTEYSVKNSPWKNGKGDVVRELADACREEGLKFAVYLSPWDRNHPEYGRPAYVEYFRNQLRELLNNYGEIFEVWFDGANGGDGWYGGANETRRIDGKTYYGWAETFRMIRELQPHAVIWNDGGDRGDLRWVGTEAGNVGETNWSLMPSKGDTPWHMLHYGVEDGDMWCPGETNTSIRPGWFYHDTENEHVKSLSKLMDTYYKSVGRNSCLLLNFPIAPNGRIHPNDSLRGIAFKKMIDEVFKVNLAEKAKTQVKGNETVIDFGKPTTFNRFLAEEDIRYGQRVKRFKLEAMVDGKWVALKDQLVEKGNGLTTIGHRRIICFPTVSATKLRFTVLDAKREPLIKKLGVYLAPELTADIPDAGEKKSSNLHLFFSSPTQMMIDWDAEQTISSFRYLPPQDSKDGTVTHYTLWASTDWSNWTKLASGEFSNVVNNPIWQTIKFQPVRAKMLKFDADRIATGNRMAYGDVEVVTGNN
;
A
#
# COMPACT_ATOMS: atom_id res chain seq x y z
N MET A 1 51.32 49.61 62.60
CA MET A 1 51.13 48.38 61.79
C MET A 1 50.88 48.79 60.37
N THR A 2 51.93 48.80 59.58
CA THR A 2 51.89 49.23 58.18
C THR A 2 51.61 47.97 57.29
N TYR A 3 50.42 47.91 56.64
CA TYR A 3 50.13 46.85 55.73
C TYR A 3 50.75 47.19 54.35
N THR A 4 51.78 46.49 53.95
CA THR A 4 52.33 46.53 52.65
C THR A 4 51.46 45.65 51.73
N MET A 5 50.78 46.28 50.80
CA MET A 5 49.97 45.60 49.75
C MET A 5 50.91 44.94 48.69
N ASP A 6 50.82 43.63 48.55
CA ASP A 6 51.62 42.86 47.58
C ASP A 6 51.15 43.08 46.16
N TYR A 7 51.83 43.92 45.39
CA TYR A 7 51.57 44.31 44.05
C TYR A 7 51.76 43.15 43.02
N SER A 8 52.30 42.00 43.39
CA SER A 8 52.49 40.85 42.50
C SER A 8 51.16 40.17 42.17
N LYS A 9 50.24 40.11 43.10
CA LYS A 9 48.94 39.51 42.96
C LYS A 9 47.98 40.37 42.08
N LEU A 10 48.19 41.69 42.07
CA LEU A 10 47.35 42.59 41.26
C LEU A 10 47.70 42.54 39.76
N LYS A 11 48.97 42.32 39.42
CA LYS A 11 49.41 42.15 38.03
C LYS A 11 48.88 40.84 37.41
N LEU A 12 48.83 39.74 38.19
CA LEU A 12 48.30 38.47 37.68
C LEU A 12 46.79 38.54 37.38
N PHE A 13 46.02 39.29 38.17
CA PHE A 13 44.59 39.49 37.94
C PHE A 13 44.27 40.34 36.72
N ILE A 14 45.14 41.29 36.38
CA ILE A 14 44.95 42.17 35.18
C ILE A 14 45.23 41.45 33.87
N TYR A 15 46.16 40.48 33.85
CA TYR A 15 46.46 39.68 32.64
C TYR A 15 45.54 38.48 32.48
N MET A 16 44.90 37.98 33.54
CA MET A 16 43.93 36.87 33.43
C MET A 16 42.56 37.29 32.90
N ARG A 17 42.13 38.57 33.10
CA ARG A 17 40.84 39.07 32.59
C ARG A 17 40.73 39.06 31.08
N PRO A 18 41.67 39.54 30.25
CA PRO A 18 41.54 39.46 28.84
C PRO A 18 41.64 38.04 28.28
N LEU A 19 42.41 37.13 28.96
CA LEU A 19 42.48 35.72 28.57
C LEU A 19 41.16 34.95 28.88
N LEU A 20 40.50 35.25 29.99
CA LEU A 20 39.19 34.67 30.34
C LEU A 20 38.08 35.17 29.41
N ILE A 21 38.12 36.45 29.05
CA ILE A 21 37.15 37.04 28.10
C ILE A 21 37.38 36.46 26.69
N LEU A 22 38.63 36.27 26.25
CA LEU A 22 38.94 35.64 24.98
C LEU A 22 38.55 34.15 24.96
N LEU A 23 38.70 33.40 26.09
CA LEU A 23 38.27 32.02 26.22
C LEU A 23 36.72 31.91 26.25
N LEU A 24 36.02 32.83 26.93
CA LEU A 24 34.55 32.86 26.91
C LEU A 24 34.00 33.27 25.54
N THR A 25 34.64 34.19 24.82
CA THR A 25 34.22 34.57 23.46
C THR A 25 34.54 33.47 22.43
N THR A 26 35.60 32.69 22.60
CA THR A 26 35.88 31.51 21.75
C THR A 26 34.97 30.33 22.07
N LEU A 27 34.55 30.12 23.33
CA LEU A 27 33.58 29.08 23.67
C LEU A 27 32.15 29.41 23.22
N THR A 28 31.78 30.69 23.14
CA THR A 28 30.47 31.11 22.58
C THR A 28 30.45 31.13 21.05
N ALA A 29 31.61 31.17 20.37
CA ALA A 29 31.71 31.12 18.91
C ALA A 29 31.65 29.69 18.34
N VAL A 30 31.61 28.64 19.18
CA VAL A 30 31.72 27.24 18.73
C VAL A 30 30.38 26.49 18.69
N SER A 31 29.23 27.14 18.81
CA SER A 31 27.94 26.41 18.63
C SER A 31 26.75 27.26 18.27
N LEU A 32 26.86 28.13 17.33
CA LEU A 32 25.70 28.52 16.53
C LEU A 32 25.77 27.76 15.20
N LYS A 33 25.60 26.43 15.27
CA LYS A 33 24.98 25.75 14.12
C LYS A 33 23.64 26.44 13.96
N ALA A 34 23.47 27.20 12.89
CA ALA A 34 22.18 27.79 12.57
C ALA A 34 21.12 26.69 12.71
N GLN A 35 20.20 26.88 13.64
CA GLN A 35 19.11 25.91 13.84
C GLN A 35 18.37 25.83 12.52
N VAL A 36 18.31 24.63 11.95
CA VAL A 36 17.62 24.43 10.67
C VAL A 36 16.13 24.70 10.89
N GLU A 37 15.64 25.75 10.23
CA GLU A 37 14.23 26.12 10.32
C GLU A 37 13.33 25.12 9.60
N PRO A 38 12.25 24.65 10.21
CA PRO A 38 11.25 23.80 9.56
C PRO A 38 10.63 24.47 8.33
N CYS A 39 10.21 23.66 7.37
CA CYS A 39 9.51 24.11 6.16
C CYS A 39 8.09 23.50 6.12
N GLY A 40 7.11 24.24 6.60
CA GLY A 40 5.74 23.77 6.74
C GLY A 40 5.58 22.70 7.84
N PRO A 41 4.55 21.85 7.77
CA PRO A 41 4.39 20.70 8.65
C PRO A 41 5.57 19.74 8.55
N VAL A 42 5.95 19.16 9.69
CA VAL A 42 7.02 18.17 9.79
C VAL A 42 6.47 16.84 10.30
N PRO A 43 7.11 15.71 9.98
CA PRO A 43 6.69 14.40 10.49
C PRO A 43 6.86 14.30 12.01
N THR A 44 5.96 13.59 12.65
CA THR A 44 6.16 13.07 14.01
C THR A 44 7.24 11.99 14.02
N GLU A 45 7.80 11.68 15.19
CA GLU A 45 8.74 10.57 15.37
C GLU A 45 8.14 9.22 14.92
N ASN A 46 6.83 9.00 15.11
CA ASN A 46 6.14 7.80 14.65
C ASN A 46 6.10 7.73 13.13
N GLN A 47 5.78 8.83 12.46
CA GLN A 47 5.77 8.91 11.00
C GLN A 47 7.17 8.77 10.40
N LEU A 48 8.21 9.30 11.06
CA LEU A 48 9.60 9.09 10.63
C LEU A 48 9.98 7.61 10.69
N ARG A 49 9.73 6.94 11.83
CA ARG A 49 10.00 5.50 11.97
C ARG A 49 9.21 4.67 10.97
N TRP A 50 7.99 5.07 10.67
CA TRP A 50 7.17 4.41 9.66
C TRP A 50 7.74 4.59 8.25
N GLN A 51 8.10 5.83 7.84
CA GLN A 51 8.71 6.08 6.53
C GLN A 51 10.05 5.34 6.35
N GLU A 52 10.83 5.16 7.40
CA GLU A 52 12.07 4.38 7.37
C GLU A 52 11.85 2.88 7.15
N MET A 53 10.63 2.36 7.36
CA MET A 53 10.30 0.97 7.04
C MET A 53 10.30 0.72 5.52
N GLU A 54 9.87 1.67 4.72
CA GLU A 54 9.76 1.63 3.24
C GLU A 54 8.87 0.51 2.70
N MET A 55 9.03 -0.73 3.17
CA MET A 55 8.26 -1.90 2.74
C MET A 55 7.81 -2.74 3.93
N TYR A 56 6.54 -3.09 3.93
CA TYR A 56 5.96 -4.04 4.88
C TYR A 56 4.82 -4.81 4.22
N ALA A 57 4.44 -5.94 4.81
CA ALA A 57 3.49 -6.86 4.23
C ALA A 57 2.07 -6.61 4.73
N PHE A 58 1.10 -6.83 3.85
CA PHE A 58 -0.27 -7.09 4.22
C PHE A 58 -0.52 -8.60 4.17
N ILE A 59 -1.36 -9.12 5.06
CA ILE A 59 -1.82 -10.51 5.01
C ILE A 59 -3.34 -10.53 5.11
N HIS A 60 -3.98 -10.97 4.01
CA HIS A 60 -5.41 -11.21 3.94
C HIS A 60 -5.68 -12.71 4.13
N TYR A 61 -6.42 -13.02 5.20
CA TYR A 61 -6.85 -14.36 5.51
C TYR A 61 -8.10 -14.33 6.39
N SER A 62 -9.17 -14.96 5.94
CA SER A 62 -10.45 -15.01 6.65
C SER A 62 -11.34 -16.10 6.01
N LEU A 63 -12.63 -16.14 6.36
CA LEU A 63 -13.64 -16.97 5.68
C LEU A 63 -13.70 -16.70 4.17
N ASN A 64 -13.35 -15.50 3.73
CA ASN A 64 -13.23 -15.12 2.31
C ASN A 64 -12.36 -16.08 1.50
N THR A 65 -11.24 -16.56 2.08
CA THR A 65 -10.37 -17.54 1.46
C THR A 65 -11.08 -18.87 1.17
N TYR A 66 -12.04 -19.26 2.01
CA TYR A 66 -12.77 -20.53 1.89
C TYR A 66 -14.04 -20.41 1.02
N THR A 67 -14.53 -19.20 0.85
CA THR A 67 -15.69 -18.91 -0.02
C THR A 67 -15.31 -18.40 -1.40
N ASP A 68 -14.00 -18.26 -1.67
CA ASP A 68 -13.46 -17.77 -2.94
C ASP A 68 -13.98 -16.35 -3.29
N GLN A 69 -14.03 -15.44 -2.29
CA GLN A 69 -14.60 -14.11 -2.41
C GLN A 69 -13.66 -13.04 -1.86
N GLU A 70 -13.62 -11.86 -2.51
CA GLU A 70 -12.90 -10.69 -1.99
C GLU A 70 -13.60 -10.07 -0.79
N TRP A 71 -14.94 -9.99 -0.81
CA TRP A 71 -15.76 -9.55 0.33
C TRP A 71 -16.82 -10.60 0.67
N GLY A 72 -16.76 -11.17 1.85
CA GLY A 72 -17.85 -12.00 2.38
C GLY A 72 -19.07 -11.15 2.68
N PHE A 73 -20.28 -11.75 2.61
CA PHE A 73 -21.53 -11.06 2.85
C PHE A 73 -21.88 -10.89 4.34
N GLY A 74 -21.17 -11.62 5.22
CA GLY A 74 -21.34 -11.59 6.68
C GLY A 74 -22.21 -12.72 7.23
N ASN A 75 -22.58 -13.69 6.40
CA ASN A 75 -23.35 -14.87 6.81
C ASN A 75 -22.59 -16.19 6.53
N GLU A 76 -21.31 -16.10 6.21
CA GLU A 76 -20.46 -17.27 5.98
C GLU A 76 -20.39 -18.12 7.26
N ASP A 77 -20.45 -19.46 7.09
CA ASP A 77 -20.40 -20.38 8.22
C ASP A 77 -18.99 -20.42 8.85
N PRO A 78 -18.82 -20.08 10.14
CA PRO A 78 -17.56 -20.23 10.85
C PRO A 78 -16.92 -21.61 10.76
N GLN A 79 -17.72 -22.66 10.52
CA GLN A 79 -17.26 -24.05 10.34
C GLN A 79 -16.37 -24.22 9.10
N LEU A 80 -16.40 -23.30 8.15
CA LEU A 80 -15.52 -23.31 6.97
C LEU A 80 -14.07 -23.01 7.35
N PHE A 81 -13.83 -22.28 8.45
CA PHE A 81 -12.47 -21.94 8.87
C PHE A 81 -11.78 -23.14 9.53
N ASN A 82 -11.12 -23.95 8.73
CA ASN A 82 -10.41 -25.14 9.20
C ASN A 82 -9.10 -25.39 8.44
N PRO A 83 -8.08 -24.53 8.57
CA PRO A 83 -6.80 -24.73 7.91
C PRO A 83 -6.10 -26.00 8.37
N SER A 84 -5.65 -26.82 7.42
CA SER A 84 -5.01 -28.12 7.70
C SER A 84 -3.57 -27.97 8.25
N SER A 85 -2.89 -26.85 7.96
CA SER A 85 -1.47 -26.65 8.30
C SER A 85 -1.10 -25.17 8.48
N LEU A 86 -1.95 -24.40 9.19
CA LEU A 86 -1.69 -22.99 9.45
C LEU A 86 -0.32 -22.81 10.12
N ASP A 87 0.50 -21.91 9.56
CA ASP A 87 1.87 -21.67 10.01
C ASP A 87 2.23 -20.17 9.90
N CYS A 88 1.89 -19.40 10.91
CA CYS A 88 2.23 -17.96 10.99
C CYS A 88 3.75 -17.71 11.00
N ARG A 89 4.57 -18.68 11.44
CA ARG A 89 6.03 -18.57 11.34
C ARG A 89 6.51 -18.64 9.90
N GLN A 90 5.85 -19.45 9.05
CA GLN A 90 6.14 -19.45 7.61
C GLN A 90 5.78 -18.10 6.99
N TRP A 91 4.65 -17.49 7.36
CA TRP A 91 4.28 -16.16 6.87
C TRP A 91 5.34 -15.12 7.24
N ALA A 92 5.72 -15.06 8.52
CA ALA A 92 6.73 -14.11 8.99
C ALA A 92 8.09 -14.31 8.31
N ARG A 93 8.57 -15.56 8.16
CA ARG A 93 9.83 -15.86 7.47
C ARG A 93 9.79 -15.44 6.00
N VAL A 94 8.70 -15.75 5.28
CA VAL A 94 8.55 -15.36 3.87
C VAL A 94 8.54 -13.84 3.73
N CYS A 95 7.75 -13.13 4.52
CA CYS A 95 7.71 -11.67 4.50
C CYS A 95 9.09 -11.06 4.81
N LYS A 96 9.80 -11.56 5.81
CA LYS A 96 11.16 -11.12 6.13
C LYS A 96 12.14 -11.35 4.97
N GLN A 97 12.09 -12.54 4.36
CA GLN A 97 12.94 -12.88 3.20
C GLN A 97 12.58 -12.05 1.96
N ALA A 98 11.32 -11.63 1.84
CA ALA A 98 10.87 -10.68 0.82
C ALA A 98 11.22 -9.22 1.13
N GLY A 99 11.94 -8.95 2.24
CA GLY A 99 12.42 -7.63 2.63
C GLY A 99 11.43 -6.77 3.38
N MET A 100 10.31 -7.35 3.81
CA MET A 100 9.30 -6.64 4.61
C MET A 100 9.82 -6.41 6.03
N ARG A 101 9.51 -5.23 6.60
CA ARG A 101 9.94 -4.85 7.95
C ARG A 101 8.86 -5.03 9.00
N GLY A 102 7.65 -5.29 8.59
CA GLY A 102 6.50 -5.55 9.45
C GLY A 102 5.39 -6.25 8.68
N ILE A 103 4.34 -6.63 9.39
CA ILE A 103 3.14 -7.26 8.84
C ILE A 103 1.91 -6.58 9.43
N ILE A 104 0.99 -6.13 8.57
CA ILE A 104 -0.39 -5.77 8.94
C ILE A 104 -1.26 -7.00 8.66
N PHE A 105 -2.04 -7.41 9.65
CA PHE A 105 -2.93 -8.56 9.54
C PHE A 105 -4.41 -8.15 9.54
N THR A 106 -5.20 -8.68 8.60
CA THR A 106 -6.65 -8.49 8.60
C THR A 106 -7.30 -9.25 9.75
N ALA A 107 -7.22 -8.70 10.96
CA ALA A 107 -7.80 -9.32 12.15
C ALA A 107 -9.32 -9.48 12.03
N LYS A 108 -10.01 -8.51 11.42
CA LYS A 108 -11.42 -8.58 11.01
C LYS A 108 -11.61 -7.82 9.70
N HIS A 109 -11.99 -8.52 8.64
CA HIS A 109 -12.39 -7.92 7.35
C HIS A 109 -13.89 -7.56 7.35
N HIS A 110 -14.41 -7.00 6.25
CA HIS A 110 -15.79 -6.52 6.13
C HIS A 110 -16.88 -7.56 6.42
N CYS A 111 -16.59 -8.86 6.23
CA CYS A 111 -17.51 -9.93 6.60
C CYS A 111 -17.82 -9.99 8.10
N GLY A 112 -16.98 -9.37 8.95
CA GLY A 112 -17.15 -9.34 10.40
C GLY A 112 -16.55 -10.52 11.16
N PHE A 113 -15.98 -11.53 10.46
CA PHE A 113 -15.37 -12.68 11.10
C PHE A 113 -14.06 -12.31 11.78
N CYS A 114 -13.97 -12.57 13.09
CA CYS A 114 -12.80 -12.25 13.90
C CYS A 114 -11.78 -13.39 13.90
N MET A 115 -10.56 -13.09 13.51
CA MET A 115 -9.43 -14.04 13.48
C MET A 115 -8.79 -14.26 14.87
N TRP A 116 -9.42 -13.73 15.92
CA TRP A 116 -9.10 -13.95 17.34
C TRP A 116 -10.38 -14.30 18.10
N PRO A 117 -10.28 -14.95 19.28
CA PRO A 117 -11.45 -15.34 20.08
C PRO A 117 -12.05 -14.12 20.83
N SER A 118 -12.60 -13.14 20.08
CA SER A 118 -13.19 -11.93 20.64
C SER A 118 -14.26 -12.25 21.70
N ALA A 119 -14.23 -11.52 22.82
CA ALA A 119 -15.27 -11.64 23.85
C ALA A 119 -16.61 -11.01 23.44
N TYR A 120 -16.63 -10.22 22.37
CA TYR A 120 -17.77 -9.39 21.97
C TYR A 120 -18.61 -10.00 20.85
N THR A 121 -18.16 -11.08 20.21
CA THR A 121 -18.91 -11.77 19.17
C THR A 121 -18.67 -13.28 19.18
N GLU A 122 -19.68 -14.03 18.78
CA GLU A 122 -19.55 -15.45 18.49
C GLU A 122 -19.05 -15.71 17.05
N TYR A 123 -19.08 -14.70 16.18
CA TYR A 123 -18.63 -14.79 14.80
C TYR A 123 -17.10 -14.66 14.70
N SER A 124 -16.40 -15.71 15.12
CA SER A 124 -14.94 -15.71 15.23
C SER A 124 -14.37 -17.14 15.20
N VAL A 125 -13.05 -17.24 15.17
CA VAL A 125 -12.30 -18.51 15.21
C VAL A 125 -12.66 -19.41 16.39
N LYS A 126 -13.22 -18.88 17.49
CA LYS A 126 -13.67 -19.68 18.63
C LYS A 126 -14.84 -20.62 18.29
N ASN A 127 -15.62 -20.31 17.27
CA ASN A 127 -16.71 -21.14 16.78
C ASN A 127 -16.34 -21.93 15.50
N SER A 128 -15.08 -21.97 15.14
CA SER A 128 -14.56 -22.82 14.07
C SER A 128 -14.07 -24.18 14.59
N PRO A 129 -13.99 -25.23 13.75
CA PRO A 129 -13.40 -26.49 14.14
C PRO A 129 -11.88 -26.40 14.33
N TRP A 130 -11.23 -25.36 13.81
CA TRP A 130 -9.79 -25.18 13.93
C TRP A 130 -9.35 -25.12 15.39
N LYS A 131 -8.41 -25.98 15.77
CA LYS A 131 -7.91 -26.16 17.16
C LYS A 131 -9.04 -26.33 18.19
N ASN A 132 -10.18 -26.92 17.78
CA ASN A 132 -11.37 -27.11 18.60
C ASN A 132 -11.87 -25.77 19.21
N GLY A 133 -11.88 -24.69 18.45
CA GLY A 133 -12.28 -23.35 18.87
C GLY A 133 -11.30 -22.62 19.81
N LYS A 134 -10.12 -23.17 20.06
CA LYS A 134 -9.09 -22.59 20.96
C LYS A 134 -7.98 -21.84 20.21
N GLY A 135 -8.13 -21.67 18.89
CA GLY A 135 -7.15 -20.98 18.07
C GLY A 135 -7.25 -19.45 18.19
N ASP A 136 -6.12 -18.79 17.99
CA ASP A 136 -5.99 -17.33 17.91
C ASP A 136 -4.92 -16.99 16.86
N VAL A 137 -5.37 -16.67 15.64
CA VAL A 137 -4.45 -16.40 14.52
C VAL A 137 -3.68 -15.11 14.75
N VAL A 138 -4.32 -14.10 15.37
CA VAL A 138 -3.70 -12.81 15.69
C VAL A 138 -2.53 -13.02 16.66
N ARG A 139 -2.73 -13.86 17.69
CA ARG A 139 -1.68 -14.23 18.66
C ARG A 139 -0.54 -14.96 17.98
N GLU A 140 -0.85 -15.99 17.19
CA GLU A 140 0.18 -16.78 16.52
C GLU A 140 1.03 -15.94 15.57
N LEU A 141 0.42 -14.99 14.86
CA LEU A 141 1.17 -14.11 13.96
C LEU A 141 1.95 -13.02 14.72
N ALA A 142 1.37 -12.42 15.76
CA ALA A 142 2.07 -11.44 16.59
C ALA A 142 3.34 -12.05 17.24
N ASP A 143 3.24 -13.29 17.73
CA ASP A 143 4.36 -14.02 18.30
C ASP A 143 5.40 -14.37 17.22
N ALA A 144 4.97 -14.84 16.04
CA ALA A 144 5.86 -15.13 14.92
C ALA A 144 6.60 -13.87 14.42
N CYS A 145 5.93 -12.72 14.35
CA CYS A 145 6.58 -11.44 14.00
C CYS A 145 7.67 -11.09 15.01
N ARG A 146 7.40 -11.26 16.29
CA ARG A 146 8.37 -10.99 17.38
C ARG A 146 9.57 -11.93 17.30
N GLU A 147 9.35 -13.22 17.09
CA GLU A 147 10.40 -14.23 16.90
C GLU A 147 11.31 -13.91 15.71
N GLU A 148 10.73 -13.44 14.60
CA GLU A 148 11.47 -13.10 13.38
C GLU A 148 12.03 -11.67 13.38
N GLY A 149 11.72 -10.85 14.39
CA GLY A 149 12.15 -9.44 14.46
C GLY A 149 11.43 -8.53 13.49
N LEU A 150 10.21 -8.87 13.12
CA LEU A 150 9.29 -8.02 12.35
C LEU A 150 8.39 -7.22 13.28
N LYS A 151 7.97 -6.03 12.81
CA LYS A 151 6.91 -5.28 13.48
C LYS A 151 5.54 -5.90 13.16
N PHE A 152 4.61 -5.78 14.11
CA PHE A 152 3.25 -6.30 13.96
C PHE A 152 2.24 -5.14 13.96
N ALA A 153 1.19 -5.27 13.15
CA ALA A 153 0.09 -4.31 13.04
C ALA A 153 -1.23 -5.00 12.75
N VAL A 154 -2.33 -4.28 12.96
CA VAL A 154 -3.68 -4.81 12.83
C VAL A 154 -4.54 -3.98 11.89
N TYR A 155 -5.29 -4.65 11.04
CA TYR A 155 -6.40 -4.14 10.30
C TYR A 155 -7.69 -4.57 11.00
N LEU A 156 -8.53 -3.61 11.35
CA LEU A 156 -9.86 -3.84 11.90
C LEU A 156 -10.88 -3.08 11.05
N SER A 157 -11.63 -3.80 10.21
CA SER A 157 -12.68 -3.16 9.41
C SER A 157 -13.71 -2.46 10.31
N PRO A 158 -13.93 -1.16 10.12
CA PRO A 158 -15.05 -0.46 10.76
C PRO A 158 -16.41 -0.95 10.23
N TRP A 159 -16.47 -1.31 8.95
CA TRP A 159 -17.63 -1.94 8.35
C TRP A 159 -17.73 -3.40 8.79
N ASP A 160 -18.91 -3.81 9.25
CA ASP A 160 -19.18 -5.16 9.71
C ASP A 160 -20.50 -5.65 9.11
N ARG A 161 -20.41 -6.48 8.10
CA ARG A 161 -21.57 -7.00 7.35
C ARG A 161 -22.34 -8.07 8.13
N ASN A 162 -21.75 -8.64 9.20
CA ASN A 162 -22.40 -9.60 10.07
C ASN A 162 -23.24 -8.94 11.17
N HIS A 163 -22.73 -7.85 11.79
CA HIS A 163 -23.26 -7.36 13.05
C HIS A 163 -24.65 -6.70 12.91
N PRO A 164 -25.68 -7.13 13.67
CA PRO A 164 -27.05 -6.62 13.55
C PRO A 164 -27.19 -5.14 13.90
N GLU A 165 -26.29 -4.58 14.73
CA GLU A 165 -26.33 -3.17 15.13
C GLU A 165 -25.43 -2.27 14.26
N TYR A 166 -24.78 -2.77 13.20
CA TYR A 166 -24.03 -1.91 12.29
C TYR A 166 -24.92 -0.77 11.76
N GLY A 167 -24.38 0.44 11.69
CA GLY A 167 -25.12 1.65 11.32
C GLY A 167 -25.92 2.29 12.47
N ARG A 168 -25.89 1.72 13.70
CA ARG A 168 -26.52 2.24 14.90
C ARG A 168 -25.49 2.60 15.96
N PRO A 169 -25.80 3.49 16.94
CA PRO A 169 -24.83 3.93 17.96
C PRO A 169 -24.20 2.77 18.77
N ALA A 170 -24.94 1.73 19.08
CA ALA A 170 -24.45 0.57 19.85
C ALA A 170 -23.29 -0.16 19.17
N TYR A 171 -23.22 -0.14 17.84
CA TYR A 171 -22.12 -0.76 17.11
C TYR A 171 -20.78 -0.06 17.36
N VAL A 172 -20.77 1.26 17.53
CA VAL A 172 -19.51 2.03 17.71
C VAL A 172 -18.79 1.59 18.98
N GLU A 173 -19.52 1.30 20.06
CA GLU A 173 -18.94 0.78 21.30
C GLU A 173 -18.43 -0.66 21.12
N TYR A 174 -19.19 -1.52 20.44
CA TYR A 174 -18.73 -2.86 20.06
C TYR A 174 -17.43 -2.81 19.26
N PHE A 175 -17.36 -1.97 18.24
CA PHE A 175 -16.17 -1.78 17.43
C PHE A 175 -14.96 -1.33 18.29
N ARG A 176 -15.13 -0.37 19.18
CA ARG A 176 -14.08 0.11 20.08
C ARG A 176 -13.66 -0.95 21.10
N ASN A 177 -14.58 -1.79 21.56
CA ASN A 177 -14.25 -2.87 22.49
C ASN A 177 -13.38 -3.93 21.80
N GLN A 178 -13.69 -4.31 20.56
CA GLN A 178 -12.84 -5.16 19.76
C GLN A 178 -11.45 -4.53 19.50
N LEU A 179 -11.42 -3.24 19.21
CA LEU A 179 -10.17 -2.52 19.04
C LEU A 179 -9.32 -2.54 20.33
N ARG A 180 -9.94 -2.35 21.52
CA ARG A 180 -9.25 -2.47 22.81
C ARG A 180 -8.65 -3.86 23.04
N GLU A 181 -9.35 -4.93 22.66
CA GLU A 181 -8.79 -6.29 22.73
C GLU A 181 -7.49 -6.38 21.91
N LEU A 182 -7.54 -5.90 20.66
CA LEU A 182 -6.37 -5.95 19.77
C LEU A 182 -5.20 -5.09 20.28
N LEU A 183 -5.47 -3.91 20.79
CA LEU A 183 -4.44 -2.98 21.25
C LEU A 183 -3.78 -3.40 22.58
N ASN A 184 -4.49 -4.14 23.45
CA ASN A 184 -3.97 -4.54 24.76
C ASN A 184 -3.33 -5.92 24.77
N ASN A 185 -3.77 -6.84 23.91
CA ASN A 185 -3.45 -8.25 24.12
C ASN A 185 -2.29 -8.78 23.26
N TYR A 186 -1.85 -8.09 22.21
CA TYR A 186 -0.96 -8.66 21.20
C TYR A 186 0.43 -8.00 21.13
N GLY A 187 0.76 -7.15 22.11
CA GLY A 187 2.04 -6.47 22.24
C GLY A 187 2.08 -5.14 21.49
N GLU A 188 3.28 -4.69 21.12
CA GLU A 188 3.47 -3.43 20.41
C GLU A 188 2.91 -3.50 18.98
N ILE A 189 2.12 -2.50 18.62
CA ILE A 189 1.51 -2.34 17.29
C ILE A 189 2.09 -1.10 16.63
N PHE A 190 2.63 -1.25 15.40
CA PHE A 190 3.23 -0.11 14.70
C PHE A 190 2.21 0.69 13.87
N GLU A 191 1.08 0.07 13.49
CA GLU A 191 0.04 0.70 12.67
C GLU A 191 -1.33 0.09 12.98
N VAL A 192 -2.36 0.95 13.02
CA VAL A 192 -3.76 0.55 13.09
C VAL A 192 -4.44 0.98 11.79
N TRP A 193 -5.05 0.03 11.09
CA TRP A 193 -5.58 0.21 9.75
C TRP A 193 -7.11 0.06 9.72
N PHE A 194 -7.81 1.11 9.24
CA PHE A 194 -9.26 1.15 9.14
C PHE A 194 -9.70 1.32 7.69
N ASP A 195 -10.53 0.41 7.18
CA ASP A 195 -11.00 0.35 5.81
C ASP A 195 -12.50 0.08 5.75
N GLY A 196 -13.18 0.56 4.69
CA GLY A 196 -14.58 0.30 4.48
C GLY A 196 -15.52 1.06 5.42
N ALA A 197 -15.14 2.27 5.83
CA ALA A 197 -15.92 3.07 6.79
C ALA A 197 -17.25 3.61 6.25
N ASN A 198 -17.64 3.32 5.01
CA ASN A 198 -18.87 3.84 4.37
C ASN A 198 -20.08 2.90 4.46
N GLY A 199 -19.87 1.63 4.81
CA GLY A 199 -20.90 0.60 4.80
C GLY A 199 -21.33 0.19 3.39
N GLY A 200 -22.43 -0.56 3.30
CA GLY A 200 -22.98 -1.11 2.07
C GLY A 200 -23.99 -2.21 2.33
N ASP A 201 -24.13 -3.12 1.37
CA ASP A 201 -24.99 -4.30 1.49
C ASP A 201 -24.39 -5.31 2.47
N GLY A 202 -25.21 -6.03 3.23
CA GLY A 202 -24.75 -7.01 4.20
C GLY A 202 -25.86 -7.84 4.81
N TRP A 203 -25.47 -8.91 5.48
CA TRP A 203 -26.41 -9.80 6.18
C TRP A 203 -27.04 -9.14 7.42
N TYR A 204 -26.25 -8.39 8.20
CA TYR A 204 -26.68 -7.61 9.37
C TYR A 204 -27.62 -8.36 10.30
N GLY A 205 -27.22 -9.60 10.71
CA GLY A 205 -28.04 -10.42 11.60
C GLY A 205 -29.31 -10.98 10.96
N GLY A 206 -29.36 -11.12 9.64
CA GLY A 206 -30.51 -11.62 8.87
C GLY A 206 -31.39 -10.54 8.26
N ALA A 207 -31.06 -9.25 8.45
CA ALA A 207 -31.81 -8.15 7.83
C ALA A 207 -31.65 -8.11 6.29
N ASN A 208 -30.49 -8.54 5.77
CA ASN A 208 -30.17 -8.60 4.33
C ASN A 208 -30.50 -7.28 3.62
N GLU A 209 -29.90 -6.20 4.06
CA GLU A 209 -30.22 -4.84 3.60
C GLU A 209 -28.96 -4.04 3.29
N THR A 210 -29.13 -2.84 2.71
CA THR A 210 -28.05 -1.87 2.54
C THR A 210 -28.05 -0.89 3.71
N ARG A 211 -26.91 -0.79 4.43
CA ARG A 211 -26.70 0.21 5.49
C ARG A 211 -25.59 1.16 5.08
N ARG A 212 -25.96 2.43 4.93
CA ARG A 212 -25.02 3.51 4.64
C ARG A 212 -24.93 4.42 5.85
N ILE A 213 -23.72 4.88 6.12
CA ILE A 213 -23.43 5.80 7.22
C ILE A 213 -22.60 6.97 6.69
N ASP A 214 -22.56 8.06 7.42
CA ASP A 214 -21.55 9.10 7.21
C ASP A 214 -20.27 8.69 7.93
N GLY A 215 -19.30 8.22 7.19
CA GLY A 215 -18.00 7.76 7.72
C GLY A 215 -17.24 8.83 8.51
N LYS A 216 -17.53 10.13 8.27
CA LYS A 216 -16.87 11.24 8.97
C LYS A 216 -17.36 11.39 10.40
N THR A 217 -18.62 11.09 10.67
CA THR A 217 -19.26 11.39 11.96
C THR A 217 -19.66 10.15 12.75
N TYR A 218 -20.03 9.07 12.09
CA TYR A 218 -20.62 7.89 12.72
C TYR A 218 -19.70 7.22 13.75
N TYR A 219 -18.43 7.00 13.43
CA TYR A 219 -17.51 6.25 14.30
C TYR A 219 -16.92 7.07 15.45
N GLY A 220 -17.07 8.41 15.43
CA GLY A 220 -16.45 9.28 16.44
C GLY A 220 -14.92 9.12 16.47
N TRP A 221 -14.27 9.33 15.32
CA TRP A 221 -12.85 9.07 15.11
C TRP A 221 -11.93 9.73 16.12
N ALA A 222 -12.23 10.97 16.53
CA ALA A 222 -11.42 11.69 17.51
C ALA A 222 -11.23 10.89 18.82
N GLU A 223 -12.29 10.25 19.34
CA GLU A 223 -12.21 9.41 20.53
C GLU A 223 -11.51 8.09 20.26
N THR A 224 -11.76 7.47 19.09
CA THR A 224 -11.10 6.25 18.67
C THR A 224 -9.58 6.48 18.54
N PHE A 225 -9.16 7.58 17.91
CA PHE A 225 -7.74 7.92 17.77
C PHE A 225 -7.09 8.22 19.13
N ARG A 226 -7.79 8.94 20.03
CA ARG A 226 -7.30 9.17 21.40
C ARG A 226 -7.03 7.86 22.12
N MET A 227 -7.96 6.90 22.05
CA MET A 227 -7.78 5.57 22.65
C MET A 227 -6.55 4.85 22.07
N ILE A 228 -6.33 4.91 20.75
CA ILE A 228 -5.13 4.32 20.13
C ILE A 228 -3.87 4.99 20.66
N ARG A 229 -3.83 6.32 20.73
CA ARG A 229 -2.66 7.06 21.26
C ARG A 229 -2.34 6.72 22.70
N GLU A 230 -3.37 6.47 23.52
CA GLU A 230 -3.20 6.07 24.94
C GLU A 230 -2.68 4.64 25.07
N LEU A 231 -3.19 3.69 24.29
CA LEU A 231 -2.85 2.28 24.41
C LEU A 231 -1.61 1.88 23.60
N GLN A 232 -1.39 2.53 22.45
CA GLN A 232 -0.28 2.27 21.53
C GLN A 232 0.34 3.60 21.05
N PRO A 233 1.10 4.30 21.92
CA PRO A 233 1.60 5.65 21.65
C PRO A 233 2.57 5.73 20.46
N HIS A 234 3.11 4.58 20.03
CA HIS A 234 4.04 4.50 18.90
C HIS A 234 3.39 4.09 17.58
N ALA A 235 2.10 3.74 17.59
CA ALA A 235 1.38 3.39 16.38
C ALA A 235 1.09 4.62 15.52
N VAL A 236 1.15 4.44 14.19
CA VAL A 236 0.53 5.34 13.22
C VAL A 236 -0.88 4.84 12.89
N ILE A 237 -1.74 5.74 12.43
CA ILE A 237 -3.12 5.44 12.09
C ILE A 237 -3.33 5.67 10.60
N TRP A 238 -3.78 4.63 9.91
CA TRP A 238 -4.33 4.72 8.57
C TRP A 238 -5.86 4.72 8.64
N ASN A 239 -6.51 5.69 8.02
CA ASN A 239 -7.97 5.78 8.00
C ASN A 239 -8.48 6.42 6.71
N ASP A 240 -9.40 5.76 6.02
CA ASP A 240 -10.12 6.30 4.85
C ASP A 240 -11.49 6.89 5.18
N GLY A 241 -11.93 6.75 6.44
CA GLY A 241 -13.29 7.01 6.92
C GLY A 241 -13.66 8.46 7.22
N GLY A 242 -12.87 9.43 6.77
CA GLY A 242 -13.25 10.85 6.84
C GLY A 242 -12.38 11.73 7.73
N ASP A 243 -12.13 11.40 9.01
CA ASP A 243 -11.07 12.06 9.78
C ASP A 243 -9.73 11.51 9.34
N ARG A 244 -8.75 12.40 9.09
CA ARG A 244 -7.44 11.95 8.65
C ARG A 244 -6.67 11.31 9.80
N GLY A 245 -6.14 10.12 9.51
CA GLY A 245 -5.10 9.52 10.31
C GLY A 245 -3.72 10.16 10.08
N ASP A 246 -2.69 9.45 10.44
CA ASP A 246 -1.30 9.88 10.21
C ASP A 246 -0.83 9.67 8.77
N LEU A 247 -1.51 8.79 8.06
CA LEU A 247 -1.19 8.30 6.72
C LEU A 247 -2.37 8.52 5.78
N ARG A 248 -2.11 8.58 4.48
CA ARG A 248 -3.17 8.63 3.48
C ARG A 248 -3.10 7.45 2.52
N TRP A 249 -4.26 6.97 2.13
CA TRP A 249 -4.40 6.17 0.91
C TRP A 249 -4.04 7.01 -0.32
N VAL A 250 -3.37 6.41 -1.30
CA VAL A 250 -2.96 7.12 -2.54
C VAL A 250 -4.02 7.09 -3.64
N GLY A 251 -5.24 6.66 -3.33
CA GLY A 251 -6.40 6.68 -4.25
C GLY A 251 -6.43 5.53 -5.28
N THR A 252 -5.52 4.56 -5.17
CA THR A 252 -5.46 3.39 -6.06
C THR A 252 -4.80 2.22 -5.36
N GLU A 253 -5.16 1.00 -5.76
CA GLU A 253 -4.58 -0.26 -5.30
C GLU A 253 -3.56 -0.84 -6.31
N ALA A 254 -3.22 -0.06 -7.34
CA ALA A 254 -2.31 -0.50 -8.40
C ALA A 254 -0.82 -0.53 -8.01
N GLY A 255 -0.46 -0.14 -6.79
CA GLY A 255 0.91 -0.15 -6.31
C GLY A 255 1.76 1.03 -6.81
N ASN A 256 1.14 2.17 -7.08
CA ASN A 256 1.85 3.37 -7.52
C ASN A 256 1.28 4.65 -6.90
N VAL A 257 2.12 5.67 -6.86
CA VAL A 257 1.76 7.05 -6.49
C VAL A 257 2.27 8.00 -7.58
N GLY A 258 1.73 9.20 -7.65
CA GLY A 258 2.10 10.20 -8.65
C GLY A 258 3.59 10.51 -8.67
N GLU A 259 4.12 10.89 -9.83
CA GLU A 259 5.52 11.30 -9.96
C GLU A 259 5.86 12.52 -9.12
N THR A 260 4.92 13.45 -8.95
CA THR A 260 4.96 14.51 -7.94
C THR A 260 4.25 14.01 -6.69
N ASN A 261 4.95 13.85 -5.59
CA ASN A 261 4.37 13.34 -4.36
C ASN A 261 4.80 14.15 -3.14
N TRP A 262 3.86 14.94 -2.59
CA TRP A 262 4.02 15.66 -1.35
C TRP A 262 3.54 14.81 -0.16
N SER A 263 4.30 14.80 0.93
CA SER A 263 3.86 14.20 2.20
C SER A 263 2.92 15.11 2.98
N LEU A 264 2.28 16.06 2.32
CA LEU A 264 1.41 17.05 2.93
C LEU A 264 -0.02 16.92 2.42
N MET A 265 -1.00 17.18 3.29
CA MET A 265 -2.43 17.19 3.00
C MET A 265 -3.11 18.34 3.73
N PRO A 266 -4.30 18.79 3.29
CA PRO A 266 -5.17 19.61 4.12
C PRO A 266 -5.64 18.81 5.33
N SER A 267 -5.59 19.37 6.53
CA SER A 267 -6.08 18.71 7.75
C SER A 267 -7.60 18.53 7.79
N LYS A 268 -8.33 19.29 6.97
CA LYS A 268 -9.80 19.29 6.89
C LYS A 268 -10.27 19.35 5.43
N GLY A 269 -11.52 18.97 5.23
CA GLY A 269 -12.19 19.02 3.92
C GLY A 269 -12.11 17.73 3.13
N ASP A 270 -12.76 17.74 1.97
CA ASP A 270 -12.78 16.59 1.07
C ASP A 270 -11.43 16.39 0.39
N THR A 271 -11.12 15.14 0.08
CA THR A 271 -9.90 14.76 -0.64
C THR A 271 -10.24 14.14 -1.98
N PRO A 272 -10.36 14.94 -3.03
CA PRO A 272 -10.52 14.38 -4.37
C PRO A 272 -9.29 13.53 -4.75
N TRP A 273 -9.50 12.58 -5.65
CA TRP A 273 -8.51 11.58 -6.04
C TRP A 273 -7.10 12.15 -6.32
N HIS A 274 -7.01 13.28 -7.00
CA HIS A 274 -5.73 13.88 -7.33
C HIS A 274 -4.93 14.31 -6.08
N MET A 275 -5.60 14.77 -5.01
CA MET A 275 -4.92 15.09 -3.74
C MET A 275 -4.42 13.83 -3.04
N LEU A 276 -5.18 12.74 -3.10
CA LEU A 276 -4.74 11.45 -2.56
C LEU A 276 -3.51 10.94 -3.33
N HIS A 277 -3.52 11.08 -4.65
CA HIS A 277 -2.47 10.52 -5.51
C HIS A 277 -1.16 11.33 -5.52
N TYR A 278 -1.25 12.67 -5.42
CA TYR A 278 -0.08 13.56 -5.51
C TYR A 278 0.29 14.24 -4.18
N GLY A 279 -0.54 14.19 -3.15
CA GLY A 279 -0.42 15.08 -2.01
C GLY A 279 -0.68 16.54 -2.40
N VAL A 280 -0.46 17.46 -1.48
CA VAL A 280 -0.72 18.89 -1.66
C VAL A 280 0.50 19.71 -1.24
N GLU A 281 1.05 20.51 -2.14
CA GLU A 281 2.28 21.28 -1.88
C GLU A 281 2.18 22.16 -0.62
N ASP A 282 1.03 22.82 -0.43
CA ASP A 282 0.79 23.74 0.67
C ASP A 282 -0.20 23.18 1.71
N GLY A 283 -0.23 21.83 1.86
CA GLY A 283 -1.00 21.18 2.92
C GLY A 283 -0.51 21.60 4.31
N ASP A 284 -1.44 21.67 5.26
CA ASP A 284 -1.19 22.10 6.64
C ASP A 284 -0.95 20.95 7.62
N MET A 285 -0.91 19.70 7.12
CA MET A 285 -0.69 18.48 7.89
C MET A 285 0.32 17.57 7.20
N TRP A 286 1.28 17.01 7.97
CA TRP A 286 2.12 15.91 7.47
C TRP A 286 1.30 14.63 7.40
N CYS A 287 1.13 14.07 6.21
CA CYS A 287 0.32 12.89 5.94
C CYS A 287 0.88 12.15 4.71
N PRO A 288 1.97 11.39 4.88
CA PRO A 288 2.64 10.71 3.78
C PRO A 288 1.76 9.63 3.18
N GLY A 289 1.97 9.35 1.88
CA GLY A 289 1.23 8.35 1.16
C GLY A 289 1.67 6.92 1.52
N GLU A 290 0.69 6.05 1.71
CA GLU A 290 0.87 4.60 1.73
C GLU A 290 0.38 4.02 0.41
N THR A 291 1.26 3.36 -0.32
CA THR A 291 0.95 2.70 -1.58
C THR A 291 0.70 1.22 -1.31
N ASN A 292 -0.49 0.74 -1.58
CA ASN A 292 -0.87 -0.65 -1.36
C ASN A 292 -1.14 -1.39 -2.67
N THR A 293 -0.83 -2.68 -2.69
CA THR A 293 -1.17 -3.61 -3.78
C THR A 293 -0.98 -5.05 -3.34
N SER A 294 -1.65 -5.99 -4.01
CA SER A 294 -1.42 -7.41 -3.77
C SER A 294 -0.35 -7.97 -4.72
N ILE A 295 0.39 -8.98 -4.28
CA ILE A 295 1.32 -9.74 -5.14
C ILE A 295 0.58 -10.54 -6.21
N ARG A 296 -0.70 -10.87 -5.97
CA ARG A 296 -1.65 -11.50 -6.89
C ARG A 296 -2.65 -10.48 -7.41
N PRO A 297 -3.53 -10.82 -8.35
CA PRO A 297 -4.67 -9.96 -8.71
C PRO A 297 -5.57 -9.64 -7.52
N GLY A 298 -6.07 -10.66 -6.80
CA GLY A 298 -6.94 -10.52 -5.63
C GLY A 298 -6.20 -10.18 -4.32
N TRP A 299 -6.96 -9.66 -3.34
CA TRP A 299 -6.49 -9.45 -1.96
C TRP A 299 -6.53 -10.76 -1.16
N PHE A 300 -7.61 -11.54 -1.31
CA PHE A 300 -7.69 -12.90 -0.80
C PHE A 300 -7.11 -13.91 -1.81
N TYR A 301 -6.86 -15.11 -1.34
CA TYR A 301 -6.33 -16.19 -2.16
C TYR A 301 -7.42 -16.80 -3.04
N HIS A 302 -7.12 -16.94 -4.33
CA HIS A 302 -7.91 -17.66 -5.32
C HIS A 302 -7.05 -18.69 -6.04
N ASP A 303 -7.50 -19.95 -6.12
CA ASP A 303 -6.74 -21.03 -6.77
C ASP A 303 -6.46 -20.72 -8.25
N THR A 304 -7.37 -20.03 -8.91
CA THR A 304 -7.25 -19.62 -10.33
C THR A 304 -6.13 -18.61 -10.57
N GLU A 305 -5.58 -18.00 -9.52
CA GLU A 305 -4.52 -16.98 -9.60
C GLU A 305 -3.11 -17.51 -9.33
N ASN A 306 -2.94 -18.83 -9.17
CA ASN A 306 -1.64 -19.41 -8.84
C ASN A 306 -0.53 -19.08 -9.87
N GLU A 307 -0.91 -18.96 -11.14
CA GLU A 307 -0.01 -18.60 -12.24
C GLU A 307 -0.01 -17.09 -12.55
N HIS A 308 -0.78 -16.29 -11.80
CA HIS A 308 -0.94 -14.84 -12.02
C HIS A 308 -0.23 -13.98 -10.95
N VAL A 309 0.77 -14.53 -10.30
CA VAL A 309 1.63 -13.76 -9.39
C VAL A 309 2.39 -12.71 -10.19
N LYS A 310 2.34 -11.43 -9.73
CA LYS A 310 3.02 -10.32 -10.41
C LYS A 310 4.45 -10.67 -10.80
N SER A 311 4.85 -10.34 -12.00
CA SER A 311 6.19 -10.57 -12.52
C SER A 311 7.24 -9.80 -11.70
N LEU A 312 8.50 -10.21 -11.75
CA LEU A 312 9.59 -9.51 -11.08
C LEU A 312 9.74 -8.09 -11.62
N SER A 313 9.56 -7.90 -12.94
CA SER A 313 9.61 -6.58 -13.57
C SER A 313 8.47 -5.68 -13.09
N LYS A 314 7.25 -6.22 -12.92
CA LYS A 314 6.11 -5.50 -12.39
C LYS A 314 6.32 -5.10 -10.91
N LEU A 315 6.87 -5.98 -10.09
CA LEU A 315 7.20 -5.66 -8.70
C LEU A 315 8.31 -4.60 -8.59
N MET A 316 9.32 -4.64 -9.46
CA MET A 316 10.35 -3.59 -9.52
C MET A 316 9.79 -2.26 -10.00
N ASP A 317 8.88 -2.24 -10.99
CA ASP A 317 8.14 -1.04 -11.39
C ASP A 317 7.33 -0.47 -10.23
N THR A 318 6.62 -1.35 -9.50
CA THR A 318 5.89 -0.99 -8.27
C THR A 318 6.82 -0.36 -7.22
N TYR A 319 8.00 -0.94 -6.96
CA TYR A 319 8.98 -0.38 -6.03
C TYR A 319 9.44 1.02 -6.43
N TYR A 320 9.77 1.22 -7.70
CA TYR A 320 10.19 2.52 -8.20
C TYR A 320 9.06 3.56 -8.17
N LYS A 321 7.82 3.13 -8.40
CA LYS A 321 6.63 4.01 -8.42
C LYS A 321 5.97 4.21 -7.05
N SER A 322 6.45 3.53 -6.01
CA SER A 322 6.03 3.70 -4.61
C SER A 322 7.17 4.23 -3.74
N VAL A 323 8.07 3.37 -3.28
CA VAL A 323 9.24 3.75 -2.45
C VAL A 323 10.11 4.77 -3.17
N GLY A 324 10.33 4.58 -4.48
CA GLY A 324 11.06 5.52 -5.32
C GLY A 324 10.35 6.84 -5.59
N ARG A 325 9.14 7.05 -5.08
CA ARG A 325 8.34 8.28 -5.19
C ARG A 325 7.82 8.77 -3.84
N ASN A 326 8.66 8.69 -2.80
CA ASN A 326 8.36 9.23 -1.47
C ASN A 326 7.10 8.61 -0.81
N SER A 327 6.89 7.30 -0.96
CA SER A 327 5.80 6.54 -0.35
C SER A 327 6.35 5.28 0.30
N CYS A 328 5.63 4.67 1.25
CA CYS A 328 5.89 3.30 1.65
C CYS A 328 5.10 2.32 0.78
N LEU A 329 5.61 1.11 0.62
CA LEU A 329 4.92 0.02 -0.08
C LEU A 329 4.38 -1.00 0.91
N LEU A 330 3.07 -1.14 0.94
CA LEU A 330 2.32 -2.21 1.61
C LEU A 330 1.98 -3.28 0.57
N LEU A 331 2.72 -4.40 0.58
CA LEU A 331 2.55 -5.49 -0.37
C LEU A 331 1.82 -6.66 0.26
N ASN A 332 0.67 -7.04 -0.28
CA ASN A 332 -0.15 -8.12 0.23
C ASN A 332 0.33 -9.51 -0.23
N PHE A 333 0.34 -10.45 0.70
CA PHE A 333 0.55 -11.87 0.48
C PHE A 333 -0.69 -12.63 0.97
N PRO A 334 -1.57 -13.09 0.07
CA PRO A 334 -2.76 -13.85 0.46
C PRO A 334 -2.39 -15.22 1.01
N ILE A 335 -3.19 -15.72 1.94
CA ILE A 335 -2.97 -17.05 2.55
C ILE A 335 -3.89 -18.07 1.89
N ALA A 336 -3.31 -19.19 1.44
CA ALA A 336 -4.04 -20.30 0.86
C ALA A 336 -4.93 -21.03 1.91
N PRO A 337 -5.96 -21.79 1.49
CA PRO A 337 -6.88 -22.47 2.41
C PRO A 337 -6.21 -23.40 3.43
N ASN A 338 -5.03 -23.93 3.11
CA ASN A 338 -4.25 -24.75 4.04
C ASN A 338 -3.58 -23.94 5.16
N GLY A 339 -3.62 -22.59 5.12
CA GLY A 339 -3.03 -21.71 6.13
C GLY A 339 -1.57 -21.33 5.87
N ARG A 340 -1.10 -21.37 4.62
CA ARG A 340 0.27 -20.98 4.24
C ARG A 340 0.31 -20.00 3.08
N ILE A 341 1.36 -19.19 3.01
CA ILE A 341 1.68 -18.42 1.79
C ILE A 341 2.08 -19.43 0.71
N HIS A 342 1.48 -19.31 -0.46
CA HIS A 342 1.73 -20.20 -1.59
C HIS A 342 3.20 -20.14 -2.05
N PRO A 343 3.80 -21.27 -2.52
CA PRO A 343 5.19 -21.31 -2.98
C PRO A 343 5.52 -20.27 -4.06
N ASN A 344 4.63 -20.02 -5.03
CA ASN A 344 4.84 -19.05 -6.10
C ASN A 344 4.99 -17.63 -5.54
N ASP A 345 4.16 -17.24 -4.57
CA ASP A 345 4.22 -15.93 -3.90
C ASP A 345 5.51 -15.79 -3.10
N SER A 346 5.89 -16.85 -2.37
CA SER A 346 7.12 -16.89 -1.57
C SER A 346 8.35 -16.72 -2.44
N LEU A 347 8.46 -17.48 -3.52
CA LEU A 347 9.59 -17.43 -4.46
C LEU A 347 9.67 -16.06 -5.13
N ARG A 348 8.53 -15.50 -5.54
CA ARG A 348 8.47 -14.18 -6.19
C ARG A 348 8.85 -13.05 -5.23
N GLY A 349 8.36 -13.06 -4.00
CA GLY A 349 8.72 -12.08 -2.97
C GLY A 349 10.21 -12.10 -2.64
N ILE A 350 10.80 -13.30 -2.51
CA ILE A 350 12.24 -13.47 -2.25
C ILE A 350 13.08 -12.97 -3.46
N ALA A 351 12.65 -13.29 -4.68
CA ALA A 351 13.32 -12.81 -5.90
C ALA A 351 13.26 -11.29 -6.02
N PHE A 352 12.13 -10.69 -5.63
CA PHE A 352 11.95 -9.23 -5.59
C PHE A 352 12.96 -8.56 -4.65
N LYS A 353 13.09 -9.05 -3.41
CA LYS A 353 14.09 -8.51 -2.47
C LYS A 353 15.51 -8.68 -2.99
N LYS A 354 15.84 -9.84 -3.53
CA LYS A 354 17.17 -10.10 -4.12
C LYS A 354 17.49 -9.11 -5.23
N MET A 355 16.51 -8.77 -6.08
CA MET A 355 16.69 -7.79 -7.14
C MET A 355 16.91 -6.38 -6.59
N ILE A 356 16.15 -5.94 -5.58
CA ILE A 356 16.36 -4.66 -4.91
C ILE A 356 17.80 -4.60 -4.35
N ASP A 357 18.25 -5.66 -3.67
CA ASP A 357 19.60 -5.71 -3.10
C ASP A 357 20.67 -5.62 -4.17
N GLU A 358 20.50 -6.31 -5.30
CA GLU A 358 21.47 -6.26 -6.40
C GLU A 358 21.54 -4.87 -7.04
N VAL A 359 20.39 -4.22 -7.26
CA VAL A 359 20.34 -2.84 -7.80
C VAL A 359 21.08 -1.86 -6.92
N PHE A 360 20.88 -1.92 -5.61
CA PHE A 360 21.40 -0.93 -4.66
C PHE A 360 22.67 -1.37 -3.91
N LYS A 361 23.30 -2.48 -4.35
CA LYS A 361 24.48 -3.07 -3.72
C LYS A 361 25.70 -2.15 -3.72
N VAL A 362 25.93 -1.43 -4.80
CA VAL A 362 27.12 -0.59 -4.98
C VAL A 362 26.71 0.82 -5.36
N ASN A 363 26.87 1.75 -4.42
CA ASN A 363 26.69 3.16 -4.72
C ASN A 363 27.98 3.71 -5.41
N LEU A 364 27.90 3.95 -6.70
CA LEU A 364 29.02 4.45 -7.51
C LEU A 364 29.46 5.86 -7.10
N ALA A 365 28.59 6.62 -6.42
CA ALA A 365 28.89 7.96 -5.91
C ALA A 365 29.81 7.96 -4.67
N GLU A 366 29.88 6.86 -3.90
CA GLU A 366 30.65 6.82 -2.64
C GLU A 366 32.16 7.05 -2.83
N LYS A 367 32.71 6.58 -3.95
CA LYS A 367 34.14 6.71 -4.27
C LYS A 367 34.42 7.87 -5.22
N ALA A 368 33.40 8.63 -5.64
CA ALA A 368 33.51 9.75 -6.54
C ALA A 368 33.85 11.05 -5.79
N LYS A 369 34.49 11.99 -6.46
CA LYS A 369 34.68 13.34 -5.92
C LYS A 369 33.38 14.12 -6.04
N THR A 370 32.84 14.57 -4.91
CA THR A 370 31.61 15.39 -4.89
C THR A 370 31.95 16.84 -4.64
N GLN A 371 31.42 17.73 -5.47
CA GLN A 371 31.50 19.18 -5.31
C GLN A 371 30.09 19.76 -5.23
N VAL A 372 29.86 20.58 -4.20
CA VAL A 372 28.59 21.29 -3.99
C VAL A 372 28.79 22.78 -4.15
N LYS A 373 27.98 23.42 -5.00
CA LYS A 373 27.99 24.88 -5.20
C LYS A 373 26.55 25.39 -5.27
N GLY A 374 26.09 25.99 -4.19
CA GLY A 374 24.66 26.38 -4.07
C GLY A 374 23.75 25.17 -4.23
N ASN A 375 22.82 25.24 -5.15
CA ASN A 375 21.85 24.17 -5.43
C ASN A 375 22.37 23.09 -6.43
N GLU A 376 23.64 23.17 -6.83
CA GLU A 376 24.27 22.23 -7.75
C GLU A 376 25.23 21.29 -7.02
N THR A 377 25.11 20.00 -7.30
CA THR A 377 26.04 18.96 -6.86
C THR A 377 26.60 18.24 -8.07
N VAL A 378 27.91 18.23 -8.22
CA VAL A 378 28.62 17.48 -9.27
C VAL A 378 29.34 16.29 -8.64
N ILE A 379 29.02 15.09 -9.11
CA ILE A 379 29.67 13.83 -8.77
C ILE A 379 30.63 13.49 -9.93
N ASP A 380 31.94 13.54 -9.67
CA ASP A 380 33.00 13.29 -10.64
C ASP A 380 33.58 11.88 -10.41
N PHE A 381 33.32 10.97 -11.33
CA PHE A 381 33.79 9.58 -11.25
C PHE A 381 35.27 9.44 -11.65
N GLY A 382 35.90 10.48 -12.24
CA GLY A 382 37.29 10.49 -12.70
C GLY A 382 37.56 9.62 -13.94
N LYS A 383 36.59 8.81 -14.36
CA LYS A 383 36.65 7.94 -15.55
C LYS A 383 35.23 7.66 -16.06
N PRO A 384 35.07 7.21 -17.31
CA PRO A 384 33.79 6.74 -17.80
C PRO A 384 33.22 5.64 -16.88
N THR A 385 32.03 5.86 -16.36
CA THR A 385 31.31 4.98 -15.42
C THR A 385 29.91 4.76 -15.96
N THR A 386 29.46 3.50 -15.96
CA THR A 386 28.16 3.10 -16.48
C THR A 386 27.14 3.02 -15.36
N PHE A 387 25.97 3.66 -15.55
CA PHE A 387 24.88 3.68 -14.57
C PHE A 387 23.53 3.95 -15.24
N ASN A 388 22.41 3.62 -14.54
CA ASN A 388 21.05 3.79 -15.05
C ASN A 388 20.03 4.09 -13.94
N ARG A 389 20.49 4.32 -12.70
CA ARG A 389 19.63 4.70 -11.57
C ARG A 389 20.27 5.84 -10.78
N PHE A 390 19.44 6.79 -10.39
CA PHE A 390 19.82 7.85 -9.47
C PHE A 390 18.88 7.85 -8.27
N LEU A 391 19.41 8.06 -7.07
CA LEU A 391 18.64 8.15 -5.82
C LEU A 391 18.97 9.45 -5.11
N ALA A 392 17.94 10.14 -4.62
CA ALA A 392 18.07 11.28 -3.73
C ALA A 392 17.13 11.13 -2.51
N GLU A 393 17.59 11.59 -1.34
CA GLU A 393 16.81 11.66 -0.11
C GLU A 393 16.97 13.06 0.51
N GLU A 394 15.84 13.66 0.94
CA GLU A 394 15.85 14.87 1.76
C GLU A 394 15.89 14.51 3.24
N ASP A 395 16.41 15.42 4.06
CA ASP A 395 16.21 15.36 5.50
C ASP A 395 14.82 15.88 5.88
N ILE A 396 13.84 15.00 5.78
CA ILE A 396 12.42 15.31 5.98
C ILE A 396 12.06 15.68 7.43
N ARG A 397 12.97 15.51 8.41
CA ARG A 397 12.75 15.97 9.78
C ARG A 397 12.45 17.47 9.87
N TYR A 398 12.87 18.22 8.85
CA TYR A 398 12.64 19.65 8.72
C TYR A 398 11.64 20.00 7.60
N GLY A 399 10.80 19.05 7.20
CA GLY A 399 9.80 19.21 6.14
C GLY A 399 10.34 18.88 4.74
N GLN A 400 9.44 18.68 3.82
CA GLN A 400 9.74 18.41 2.41
C GLN A 400 9.94 19.74 1.66
N ARG A 401 11.05 19.90 0.94
CA ARG A 401 11.50 21.20 0.41
C ARG A 401 11.61 21.27 -1.09
N VAL A 402 12.16 20.22 -1.73
CA VAL A 402 12.45 20.22 -3.17
C VAL A 402 11.18 20.10 -3.99
N LYS A 403 10.97 21.07 -4.91
CA LYS A 403 9.84 21.12 -5.83
C LYS A 403 10.21 20.56 -7.20
N ARG A 404 11.37 20.98 -7.73
CA ARG A 404 11.86 20.56 -9.04
C ARG A 404 13.39 20.47 -9.05
N PHE A 405 13.88 19.52 -9.78
CA PHE A 405 15.32 19.32 -9.99
C PHE A 405 15.61 18.81 -11.41
N LYS A 406 16.87 18.78 -11.78
CA LYS A 406 17.35 18.18 -13.02
C LYS A 406 18.56 17.30 -12.78
N LEU A 407 18.74 16.32 -13.66
CA LEU A 407 19.91 15.46 -13.74
C LEU A 407 20.56 15.58 -15.12
N GLU A 408 21.87 15.64 -15.15
CA GLU A 408 22.65 15.70 -16.38
C GLU A 408 23.90 14.84 -16.24
N ALA A 409 24.25 14.10 -17.29
CA ALA A 409 25.45 13.28 -17.36
C ALA A 409 26.46 13.91 -18.32
N MET A 410 27.77 13.88 -18.00
CA MET A 410 28.84 14.34 -18.87
C MET A 410 29.27 13.18 -19.81
N VAL A 411 28.73 13.21 -21.02
CA VAL A 411 29.00 12.23 -22.08
C VAL A 411 29.79 12.92 -23.19
N ASP A 412 30.95 12.39 -23.56
CA ASP A 412 31.80 12.93 -24.61
C ASP A 412 32.05 14.45 -24.48
N GLY A 413 32.28 14.91 -23.23
CA GLY A 413 32.59 16.30 -22.93
C GLY A 413 31.37 17.24 -22.93
N LYS A 414 30.15 16.75 -23.10
CA LYS A 414 28.91 17.54 -23.12
C LYS A 414 27.94 17.10 -22.03
N TRP A 415 27.21 18.06 -21.42
CA TRP A 415 26.14 17.75 -20.50
C TRP A 415 24.88 17.31 -21.26
N VAL A 416 24.42 16.10 -20.99
CA VAL A 416 23.21 15.49 -21.55
C VAL A 416 22.18 15.31 -20.44
N ALA A 417 20.97 15.79 -20.64
CA ALA A 417 19.88 15.68 -19.66
C ALA A 417 19.42 14.23 -19.54
N LEU A 418 19.28 13.75 -18.30
CA LEU A 418 18.68 12.45 -17.97
C LEU A 418 17.21 12.65 -17.63
N LYS A 419 16.34 11.84 -18.24
CA LYS A 419 14.88 11.87 -18.02
C LYS A 419 14.45 10.59 -17.33
N ASP A 420 13.46 10.70 -16.43
CA ASP A 420 12.85 9.52 -15.84
C ASP A 420 11.99 8.79 -16.87
N GLN A 421 12.35 7.56 -17.21
CA GLN A 421 11.63 6.74 -18.19
C GLN A 421 10.27 6.22 -17.64
N LEU A 422 10.03 6.34 -16.33
CA LEU A 422 8.78 5.92 -15.68
C LEU A 422 7.74 7.05 -15.62
N VAL A 423 8.03 8.21 -16.20
CA VAL A 423 7.12 9.37 -16.28
C VAL A 423 6.51 9.45 -17.68
N GLU A 424 5.19 9.31 -17.76
CA GLU A 424 4.46 9.29 -19.03
C GLU A 424 4.31 10.68 -19.67
N LYS A 425 4.24 11.73 -18.87
CA LYS A 425 4.05 13.11 -19.34
C LYS A 425 5.15 14.00 -18.78
N GLY A 426 5.91 14.64 -19.66
CA GLY A 426 7.15 15.36 -19.40
C GLY A 426 7.09 16.59 -18.48
N ASN A 427 6.60 16.46 -17.25
CA ASN A 427 6.60 17.51 -16.24
C ASN A 427 7.99 17.80 -15.64
N GLY A 428 9.04 17.10 -16.12
CA GLY A 428 10.36 17.16 -15.54
C GLY A 428 10.48 16.34 -14.24
N LEU A 429 11.60 16.47 -13.54
CA LEU A 429 11.83 15.76 -12.28
C LEU A 429 11.31 16.63 -11.12
N THR A 430 10.34 16.09 -10.38
CA THR A 430 9.65 16.80 -9.29
C THR A 430 9.79 16.05 -7.98
N THR A 431 9.70 16.77 -6.87
CA THR A 431 9.71 16.31 -5.48
C THR A 431 10.72 15.21 -5.16
N ILE A 432 11.31 15.25 -3.99
CA ILE A 432 12.21 14.19 -3.49
C ILE A 432 11.60 13.53 -2.24
N GLY A 433 11.49 14.27 -1.14
CA GLY A 433 10.98 13.77 0.13
C GLY A 433 11.90 12.71 0.76
N HIS A 434 11.29 11.71 1.41
CA HIS A 434 12.05 10.63 2.07
C HIS A 434 12.99 9.90 1.09
N ARG A 435 12.47 9.56 -0.11
CA ARG A 435 13.26 8.90 -1.16
C ARG A 435 12.69 9.17 -2.56
N ARG A 436 13.58 9.52 -3.49
CA ARG A 436 13.28 9.61 -4.92
C ARG A 436 14.27 8.77 -5.71
N ILE A 437 13.77 7.86 -6.54
CA ILE A 437 14.57 7.05 -7.48
C ILE A 437 14.19 7.46 -8.90
N ILE A 438 15.19 7.74 -9.72
CA ILE A 438 15.04 8.07 -11.14
C ILE A 438 15.63 6.94 -11.98
N CYS A 439 14.82 6.40 -12.86
CA CYS A 439 15.19 5.35 -13.80
C CYS A 439 15.40 5.94 -15.20
N PHE A 440 16.54 5.69 -15.82
CA PHE A 440 16.85 6.18 -17.16
C PHE A 440 17.64 5.13 -17.95
N PRO A 441 17.68 5.24 -19.30
CA PRO A 441 18.48 4.34 -20.13
C PRO A 441 19.95 4.33 -19.68
N THR A 442 20.59 3.18 -19.77
CA THR A 442 22.00 3.01 -19.37
C THR A 442 22.89 4.01 -20.10
N VAL A 443 23.66 4.77 -19.34
CA VAL A 443 24.61 5.78 -19.85
C VAL A 443 25.99 5.54 -19.28
N SER A 444 27.05 5.81 -20.10
CA SER A 444 28.43 5.87 -19.65
C SER A 444 28.88 7.33 -19.62
N ALA A 445 29.25 7.83 -18.43
CA ALA A 445 29.60 9.24 -18.24
C ALA A 445 30.75 9.41 -17.25
N THR A 446 31.49 10.51 -17.36
CA THR A 446 32.57 10.85 -16.44
C THR A 446 32.10 11.60 -15.21
N LYS A 447 30.95 12.30 -15.31
CA LYS A 447 30.34 13.08 -14.21
C LYS A 447 28.83 13.00 -14.28
N LEU A 448 28.20 13.15 -13.11
CA LEU A 448 26.77 13.40 -12.95
C LEU A 448 26.55 14.75 -12.27
N ARG A 449 25.61 15.54 -12.75
CA ARG A 449 25.21 16.81 -12.15
C ARG A 449 23.75 16.74 -11.71
N PHE A 450 23.54 16.96 -10.43
CA PHE A 450 22.22 17.14 -9.82
C PHE A 450 22.04 18.62 -9.48
N THR A 451 20.95 19.23 -9.93
CA THR A 451 20.67 20.65 -9.67
C THR A 451 19.24 20.81 -9.17
N VAL A 452 19.04 21.36 -7.98
CA VAL A 452 17.71 21.78 -7.52
C VAL A 452 17.35 23.08 -8.23
N LEU A 453 16.25 23.04 -8.96
CA LEU A 453 15.76 24.19 -9.77
C LEU A 453 14.78 25.06 -9.00
N ASP A 454 14.00 24.45 -8.11
CA ASP A 454 12.99 25.13 -7.31
C ASP A 454 12.77 24.38 -5.99
N ALA A 455 12.63 25.12 -4.90
CA ALA A 455 12.42 24.57 -3.56
C ALA A 455 11.65 25.56 -2.68
N LYS A 456 10.89 25.08 -1.72
CA LYS A 456 10.16 25.90 -0.73
C LYS A 456 11.11 26.64 0.23
N ARG A 457 12.26 26.05 0.53
CA ARG A 457 13.38 26.61 1.32
C ARG A 457 14.69 26.00 0.83
N GLU A 458 15.82 26.42 1.39
CA GLU A 458 17.13 25.81 1.11
C GLU A 458 17.06 24.28 1.18
N PRO A 459 17.45 23.55 0.12
CA PRO A 459 17.36 22.10 0.07
C PRO A 459 18.23 21.44 1.14
N LEU A 460 17.71 20.42 1.81
CA LEU A 460 18.44 19.59 2.75
C LEU A 460 18.59 18.18 2.20
N ILE A 461 19.57 17.99 1.33
CA ILE A 461 19.83 16.69 0.70
C ILE A 461 20.64 15.83 1.68
N LYS A 462 20.01 14.75 2.16
CA LYS A 462 20.60 13.78 3.11
C LYS A 462 21.51 12.77 2.39
N LYS A 463 21.10 12.35 1.18
CA LYS A 463 21.80 11.30 0.42
C LYS A 463 21.65 11.50 -1.08
N LEU A 464 22.73 11.21 -1.81
CA LEU A 464 22.72 10.99 -3.25
C LEU A 464 23.34 9.62 -3.54
N GLY A 465 22.75 8.89 -4.48
CA GLY A 465 23.24 7.58 -4.90
C GLY A 465 23.16 7.40 -6.42
N VAL A 466 24.13 6.69 -6.96
CA VAL A 466 24.22 6.36 -8.40
C VAL A 466 24.44 4.87 -8.52
N TYR A 467 23.61 4.18 -9.32
CA TYR A 467 23.62 2.72 -9.36
C TYR A 467 23.48 2.21 -10.80
N LEU A 468 23.93 0.98 -11.00
CA LEU A 468 23.72 0.21 -12.22
C LEU A 468 22.78 -0.95 -11.89
N ALA A 469 21.52 -0.84 -12.28
CA ALA A 469 20.57 -1.94 -12.22
C ALA A 469 20.87 -2.94 -13.33
N PRO A 470 20.87 -4.24 -13.05
CA PRO A 470 20.97 -5.27 -14.08
C PRO A 470 19.76 -5.21 -15.02
N GLU A 471 19.93 -5.66 -16.26
CA GLU A 471 18.80 -5.92 -17.13
C GLU A 471 17.96 -7.06 -16.54
N LEU A 472 16.64 -6.83 -16.42
CA LEU A 472 15.71 -7.90 -16.09
C LEU A 472 15.61 -8.79 -17.34
N THR A 473 16.21 -9.97 -17.31
CA THR A 473 15.90 -11.01 -18.28
C THR A 473 14.40 -11.24 -18.24
N ALA A 474 13.76 -11.28 -19.41
CA ALA A 474 12.31 -11.38 -19.51
C ALA A 474 11.78 -12.44 -18.52
N ASP A 475 10.99 -11.99 -17.57
CA ASP A 475 10.18 -12.87 -16.74
C ASP A 475 9.39 -13.79 -17.66
N ILE A 476 9.06 -14.97 -17.16
CA ILE A 476 7.97 -15.77 -17.74
C ILE A 476 6.82 -14.79 -17.91
N PRO A 477 6.33 -14.53 -19.15
CA PRO A 477 5.24 -13.59 -19.36
C PRO A 477 4.12 -13.94 -18.37
N ASP A 478 3.48 -12.92 -17.79
CA ASP A 478 2.18 -13.14 -17.14
C ASP A 478 1.42 -14.04 -18.09
N ALA A 479 1.06 -15.26 -17.65
CA ALA A 479 0.51 -16.28 -18.54
C ALA A 479 -0.63 -15.62 -19.30
N GLY A 480 -0.38 -15.32 -20.57
CA GLY A 480 -1.27 -14.49 -21.35
C GLY A 480 -2.64 -15.15 -21.31
N GLU A 481 -3.62 -14.45 -20.78
CA GLU A 481 -4.98 -14.96 -20.62
C GLU A 481 -5.44 -15.50 -21.97
N LYS A 482 -5.82 -16.79 -22.00
CA LYS A 482 -6.37 -17.39 -23.21
C LYS A 482 -7.71 -16.70 -23.47
N LYS A 483 -7.75 -15.83 -24.48
CA LYS A 483 -9.00 -15.27 -24.97
C LYS A 483 -9.86 -16.44 -25.48
N SER A 484 -11.09 -16.52 -24.98
CA SER A 484 -12.06 -17.48 -25.53
C SER A 484 -12.29 -17.13 -27.00
N SER A 485 -11.98 -18.05 -27.89
CA SER A 485 -12.24 -17.91 -29.31
C SER A 485 -13.71 -18.24 -29.61
N ASN A 486 -14.33 -17.48 -30.48
CA ASN A 486 -15.68 -17.69 -31.05
C ASN A 486 -16.87 -17.32 -30.16
N LEU A 487 -16.73 -16.33 -29.26
CA LEU A 487 -17.90 -15.72 -28.61
C LEU A 487 -18.42 -14.54 -29.44
N HIS A 488 -19.74 -14.52 -29.70
CA HIS A 488 -20.43 -13.36 -30.26
C HIS A 488 -21.12 -12.60 -29.13
N LEU A 489 -20.77 -11.32 -28.99
CA LEU A 489 -21.28 -10.46 -27.93
C LEU A 489 -22.07 -9.30 -28.51
N PHE A 490 -23.25 -9.05 -27.94
CA PHE A 490 -24.05 -7.87 -28.27
C PHE A 490 -24.89 -7.40 -27.09
N PHE A 491 -25.24 -6.13 -27.07
CA PHE A 491 -26.08 -5.55 -26.05
C PHE A 491 -27.54 -5.54 -26.51
N SER A 492 -28.41 -6.21 -25.77
CA SER A 492 -29.87 -6.17 -25.98
C SER A 492 -30.50 -4.97 -25.26
N SER A 493 -29.84 -4.41 -24.26
CA SER A 493 -30.18 -3.15 -23.61
C SER A 493 -28.90 -2.51 -23.02
N PRO A 494 -28.93 -1.27 -22.49
CA PRO A 494 -27.77 -0.65 -21.87
C PRO A 494 -27.18 -1.44 -20.68
N THR A 495 -27.98 -2.28 -20.02
CA THR A 495 -27.59 -3.05 -18.85
C THR A 495 -27.68 -4.56 -19.05
N GLN A 496 -27.80 -5.02 -20.30
CA GLN A 496 -27.92 -6.45 -20.60
C GLN A 496 -27.03 -6.82 -21.78
N MET A 497 -26.11 -7.74 -21.55
CA MET A 497 -25.23 -8.33 -22.56
C MET A 497 -25.67 -9.76 -22.89
N MET A 498 -25.75 -10.05 -24.17
CA MET A 498 -26.01 -11.38 -24.75
C MET A 498 -24.69 -11.93 -25.28
N ILE A 499 -24.45 -13.21 -25.03
CA ILE A 499 -23.23 -13.91 -25.42
C ILE A 499 -23.68 -15.24 -26.04
N ASP A 500 -23.33 -15.51 -27.30
CA ASP A 500 -23.61 -16.78 -27.95
C ASP A 500 -22.36 -17.39 -28.61
N TRP A 501 -22.47 -18.64 -28.99
CA TRP A 501 -21.43 -19.40 -29.68
C TRP A 501 -22.05 -20.48 -30.60
N ASP A 502 -21.25 -20.98 -31.54
CA ASP A 502 -21.73 -21.79 -32.67
C ASP A 502 -22.47 -23.08 -32.28
N ALA A 503 -22.02 -23.81 -31.29
CA ALA A 503 -22.56 -25.11 -30.93
C ALA A 503 -22.85 -25.23 -29.43
N GLU A 504 -23.94 -25.91 -29.08
CA GLU A 504 -24.27 -26.22 -27.68
C GLU A 504 -23.14 -26.99 -27.00
N GLN A 505 -22.73 -26.56 -25.81
CA GLN A 505 -21.67 -27.17 -25.02
C GLN A 505 -22.00 -27.12 -23.53
N THR A 506 -21.28 -27.92 -22.73
CA THR A 506 -21.37 -27.87 -21.26
C THR A 506 -20.46 -26.77 -20.78
N ILE A 507 -21.00 -25.81 -20.01
CA ILE A 507 -20.28 -24.69 -19.40
C ILE A 507 -20.35 -24.78 -17.89
N SER A 508 -19.31 -24.29 -17.18
CA SER A 508 -19.18 -24.38 -15.71
C SER A 508 -18.86 -23.04 -15.04
N SER A 509 -18.37 -22.06 -15.79
CA SER A 509 -18.18 -20.72 -15.26
C SER A 509 -18.23 -19.66 -16.36
N PHE A 510 -18.51 -18.43 -15.93
CA PHE A 510 -18.44 -17.22 -16.73
C PHE A 510 -17.48 -16.25 -16.07
N ARG A 511 -16.62 -15.59 -16.85
CA ARG A 511 -15.67 -14.59 -16.33
C ARG A 511 -15.93 -13.24 -17.00
N TYR A 512 -15.87 -12.20 -16.20
CA TYR A 512 -16.04 -10.81 -16.59
C TYR A 512 -14.82 -10.01 -16.15
N LEU A 513 -14.17 -9.36 -17.12
CA LEU A 513 -13.14 -8.36 -16.84
C LEU A 513 -13.79 -6.97 -16.91
N PRO A 514 -13.76 -6.15 -15.85
CA PRO A 514 -14.26 -4.80 -15.89
C PRO A 514 -13.46 -3.89 -16.82
N PRO A 515 -13.96 -2.70 -17.19
CA PRO A 515 -13.16 -1.68 -17.88
C PRO A 515 -11.88 -1.37 -17.11
N GLN A 516 -10.74 -1.27 -17.81
CA GLN A 516 -9.43 -1.08 -17.21
C GLN A 516 -9.04 0.40 -17.08
N ASP A 517 -9.58 1.26 -17.95
CA ASP A 517 -9.20 2.68 -18.05
C ASP A 517 -10.25 3.62 -17.42
N SER A 518 -11.37 3.10 -16.97
CA SER A 518 -12.49 3.88 -16.44
C SER A 518 -13.30 3.05 -15.44
N LYS A 519 -13.91 3.73 -14.46
CA LYS A 519 -14.93 3.12 -13.58
C LYS A 519 -16.34 3.13 -14.19
N ASP A 520 -16.52 3.85 -15.32
CA ASP A 520 -17.83 3.97 -15.97
C ASP A 520 -18.26 2.63 -16.57
N GLY A 521 -19.48 2.24 -16.27
CA GLY A 521 -20.06 0.99 -16.75
C GLY A 521 -19.58 -0.27 -16.02
N THR A 522 -18.72 -0.17 -15.00
CA THR A 522 -18.30 -1.33 -14.18
C THR A 522 -19.50 -1.96 -13.49
N VAL A 523 -19.76 -3.24 -13.78
CA VAL A 523 -20.86 -4.01 -13.17
C VAL A 523 -20.48 -4.37 -11.74
N THR A 524 -21.34 -4.01 -10.79
CA THR A 524 -21.15 -4.31 -9.36
C THR A 524 -22.10 -5.39 -8.85
N HIS A 525 -23.30 -5.51 -9.44
CA HIS A 525 -24.26 -6.57 -9.13
C HIS A 525 -24.78 -7.14 -10.45
N TYR A 526 -24.99 -8.43 -10.44
CA TYR A 526 -25.31 -9.16 -11.66
C TYR A 526 -26.34 -10.27 -11.48
N THR A 527 -27.02 -10.62 -12.57
CA THR A 527 -27.72 -11.89 -12.75
C THR A 527 -27.27 -12.55 -14.05
N LEU A 528 -26.93 -13.84 -14.00
CA LEU A 528 -26.48 -14.63 -15.13
C LEU A 528 -27.51 -15.72 -15.46
N TRP A 529 -27.81 -15.86 -16.74
CA TRP A 529 -28.78 -16.83 -17.27
C TRP A 529 -28.16 -17.62 -18.41
N ALA A 530 -28.60 -18.86 -18.61
CA ALA A 530 -28.26 -19.70 -19.75
C ALA A 530 -29.50 -20.14 -20.53
N SER A 531 -29.31 -20.37 -21.81
CA SER A 531 -30.32 -20.94 -22.69
C SER A 531 -29.69 -21.77 -23.81
N THR A 532 -30.48 -22.67 -24.41
CA THR A 532 -30.13 -23.42 -25.62
C THR A 532 -30.94 -22.97 -26.85
N ASP A 533 -32.02 -22.18 -26.66
CA ASP A 533 -33.03 -21.90 -27.71
C ASP A 533 -33.51 -20.44 -27.76
N TRP A 534 -32.88 -19.50 -27.03
CA TRP A 534 -33.27 -18.08 -26.91
C TRP A 534 -34.65 -17.80 -26.27
N SER A 535 -35.41 -18.81 -25.97
CA SER A 535 -36.80 -18.66 -25.46
C SER A 535 -36.89 -19.04 -24.00
N ASN A 536 -36.18 -20.11 -23.60
CA ASN A 536 -36.21 -20.65 -22.27
C ASN A 536 -34.90 -20.33 -21.55
N TRP A 537 -34.98 -19.50 -20.51
CA TRP A 537 -33.83 -19.03 -19.76
C TRP A 537 -33.79 -19.63 -18.34
N THR A 538 -32.68 -20.26 -18.00
CA THR A 538 -32.41 -20.78 -16.68
C THR A 538 -31.44 -19.83 -15.96
N LYS A 539 -31.81 -19.37 -14.77
CA LYS A 539 -30.94 -18.58 -13.92
C LYS A 539 -29.80 -19.44 -13.40
N LEU A 540 -28.56 -19.03 -13.63
CA LEU A 540 -27.37 -19.74 -13.16
C LEU A 540 -26.87 -19.18 -11.82
N ALA A 541 -26.79 -17.85 -11.72
CA ALA A 541 -26.25 -17.17 -10.54
C ALA A 541 -26.75 -15.73 -10.49
N SER A 542 -26.68 -15.13 -9.31
CA SER A 542 -26.74 -13.69 -9.11
C SER A 542 -25.89 -13.33 -7.90
N GLY A 543 -25.34 -12.12 -7.88
CA GLY A 543 -24.48 -11.71 -6.77
C GLY A 543 -23.87 -10.34 -6.96
N GLU A 544 -22.88 -10.09 -6.13
CA GLU A 544 -22.07 -8.87 -6.10
C GLU A 544 -20.66 -9.20 -6.57
N PHE A 545 -20.07 -8.29 -7.39
CA PHE A 545 -18.63 -8.25 -7.61
C PHE A 545 -18.00 -7.29 -6.63
N SER A 546 -17.50 -7.83 -5.54
CA SER A 546 -16.96 -7.05 -4.45
C SER A 546 -15.61 -6.41 -4.80
N ASN A 547 -15.39 -5.18 -4.32
CA ASN A 547 -14.17 -4.38 -4.57
C ASN A 547 -13.83 -4.10 -6.04
N VAL A 548 -14.67 -4.49 -6.99
CA VAL A 548 -14.42 -4.41 -8.44
C VAL A 548 -14.13 -2.99 -8.94
N VAL A 549 -14.63 -1.97 -8.26
CA VAL A 549 -14.44 -0.56 -8.61
C VAL A 549 -13.02 -0.06 -8.29
N ASN A 550 -12.42 -0.56 -7.21
CA ASN A 550 -11.07 -0.15 -6.78
C ASN A 550 -9.99 -1.13 -7.26
N ASN A 551 -10.36 -2.39 -7.45
CA ASN A 551 -9.50 -3.45 -7.97
C ASN A 551 -10.19 -4.17 -9.14
N PRO A 552 -10.14 -3.63 -10.39
CA PRO A 552 -10.87 -4.12 -11.56
C PRO A 552 -10.19 -5.36 -12.17
N ILE A 553 -10.16 -6.46 -11.44
CA ILE A 553 -9.63 -7.75 -11.87
C ILE A 553 -10.71 -8.65 -12.47
N TRP A 554 -10.31 -9.77 -13.05
CA TRP A 554 -11.23 -10.80 -13.51
C TRP A 554 -12.17 -11.26 -12.40
N GLN A 555 -13.47 -11.19 -12.65
CA GLN A 555 -14.53 -11.68 -11.78
C GLN A 555 -15.02 -13.02 -12.34
N THR A 556 -14.99 -14.09 -11.52
CA THR A 556 -15.39 -15.43 -11.93
C THR A 556 -16.72 -15.82 -11.27
N ILE A 557 -17.72 -16.14 -12.08
CA ILE A 557 -18.99 -16.69 -11.64
C ILE A 557 -18.97 -18.19 -11.89
N LYS A 558 -18.91 -18.99 -10.83
CA LYS A 558 -18.96 -20.47 -10.90
C LYS A 558 -20.40 -20.93 -10.68
N PHE A 559 -20.82 -21.94 -11.42
CA PHE A 559 -22.13 -22.57 -11.30
C PHE A 559 -22.05 -24.07 -11.61
N GLN A 560 -23.08 -24.83 -11.26
CA GLN A 560 -23.15 -26.24 -11.63
C GLN A 560 -23.10 -26.37 -13.16
N PRO A 561 -22.33 -27.33 -13.70
CA PRO A 561 -22.22 -27.51 -15.15
C PRO A 561 -23.59 -27.61 -15.82
N VAL A 562 -23.82 -26.84 -16.85
CA VAL A 562 -25.08 -26.78 -17.59
C VAL A 562 -24.82 -26.78 -19.09
N ARG A 563 -25.71 -27.44 -19.87
CA ARG A 563 -25.69 -27.36 -21.31
C ARG A 563 -26.30 -26.04 -21.77
N ALA A 564 -25.56 -25.29 -22.59
CA ALA A 564 -25.99 -24.01 -23.10
C ALA A 564 -25.42 -23.73 -24.48
N LYS A 565 -26.07 -22.85 -25.21
CA LYS A 565 -25.61 -22.27 -26.47
C LYS A 565 -25.43 -20.75 -26.33
N MET A 566 -26.01 -20.17 -25.28
CA MET A 566 -25.95 -18.75 -25.02
C MET A 566 -26.09 -18.42 -23.56
N LEU A 567 -25.54 -17.25 -23.19
CA LEU A 567 -25.68 -16.63 -21.88
C LEU A 567 -26.33 -15.24 -22.03
N LYS A 568 -27.04 -14.84 -20.98
CA LYS A 568 -27.52 -13.49 -20.76
C LYS A 568 -26.94 -12.99 -19.45
N PHE A 569 -26.22 -11.89 -19.52
CA PHE A 569 -25.59 -11.25 -18.37
C PHE A 569 -26.25 -9.90 -18.11
N ASP A 570 -26.99 -9.80 -17.03
CA ASP A 570 -27.68 -8.60 -16.57
C ASP A 570 -26.82 -7.85 -15.58
N ALA A 571 -26.56 -6.56 -15.83
CA ALA A 571 -25.98 -5.65 -14.85
C ALA A 571 -27.11 -5.08 -13.99
N ASP A 572 -27.36 -5.70 -12.84
CA ASP A 572 -28.40 -5.27 -11.89
C ASP A 572 -28.02 -3.92 -11.23
N ARG A 573 -26.70 -3.66 -11.09
CA ARG A 573 -26.16 -2.38 -10.65
C ARG A 573 -24.83 -2.08 -11.32
N ILE A 574 -24.62 -0.81 -11.69
CA ILE A 574 -23.38 -0.30 -12.26
C ILE A 574 -22.79 0.76 -11.33
N ALA A 575 -21.47 0.85 -11.23
CA ALA A 575 -20.78 1.79 -10.35
C ALA A 575 -21.07 3.25 -10.72
N THR A 576 -20.88 3.59 -12.00
CA THR A 576 -21.12 4.93 -12.56
C THR A 576 -21.63 4.80 -13.99
N GLY A 577 -22.34 5.82 -14.47
CA GLY A 577 -22.93 5.81 -15.80
C GLY A 577 -24.30 5.12 -15.85
N ASN A 578 -24.79 4.86 -17.06
CA ASN A 578 -26.10 4.25 -17.32
C ASN A 578 -26.04 3.07 -18.31
N ARG A 579 -24.83 2.68 -18.69
CA ARG A 579 -24.57 1.56 -19.60
C ARG A 579 -23.43 0.72 -19.06
N MET A 580 -23.60 -0.61 -19.04
CA MET A 580 -22.52 -1.51 -18.66
C MET A 580 -21.38 -1.50 -19.69
N ALA A 581 -20.16 -1.72 -19.21
CA ALA A 581 -18.96 -1.85 -20.00
C ALA A 581 -18.14 -3.06 -19.53
N TYR A 582 -17.23 -3.51 -20.36
CA TYR A 582 -16.32 -4.62 -20.05
C TYR A 582 -14.97 -4.41 -20.75
N GLY A 583 -13.91 -4.95 -20.16
CA GLY A 583 -12.62 -5.11 -20.81
C GLY A 583 -12.58 -6.38 -21.65
N ASP A 584 -13.05 -7.51 -21.08
CA ASP A 584 -13.17 -8.80 -21.77
C ASP A 584 -14.20 -9.71 -21.06
N VAL A 585 -14.60 -10.80 -21.70
CA VAL A 585 -15.44 -11.87 -21.13
C VAL A 585 -14.97 -13.23 -21.59
N GLU A 586 -15.14 -14.24 -20.73
CA GLU A 586 -14.83 -15.64 -21.07
C GLU A 586 -15.94 -16.57 -20.59
N VAL A 587 -16.16 -17.63 -21.35
CA VAL A 587 -17.02 -18.76 -20.97
C VAL A 587 -16.15 -20.00 -20.87
N VAL A 588 -16.13 -20.63 -19.69
CA VAL A 588 -15.32 -21.82 -19.45
C VAL A 588 -16.16 -23.07 -19.67
N THR A 589 -15.69 -23.91 -20.57
CA THR A 589 -16.31 -25.21 -20.84
C THR A 589 -15.89 -26.21 -19.76
N GLY A 590 -16.86 -26.91 -19.18
CA GLY A 590 -16.59 -28.02 -18.27
C GLY A 590 -15.99 -29.19 -19.05
N ASN A 591 -14.90 -29.78 -18.56
CA ASN A 591 -14.49 -31.09 -19.02
C ASN A 591 -15.57 -32.11 -18.61
N ASN A 592 -16.08 -32.89 -19.55
CA ASN A 592 -17.00 -34.01 -19.32
C ASN A 592 -16.38 -35.07 -18.43
#